data_d083b4984eb43c29495fcdc4347b2605
#
_entry.id   d083b4984eb43c29495fcdc4347b2605
#
_cell.length_a   1.000
_cell.length_b   1.000
_cell.length_c   1.000
_cell.angle_alpha   90.00
_cell.angle_beta   90.00
_cell.angle_gamma   90.00
#
_symmetry.space_group_name_H-M   'P 1'
#
loop_
_entity.id
_entity.type
_entity.pdbx_description
1 polymer ?
#
loop_
_entity_poly.entity_id
_entity_poly.type
_entity_poly.pdbx_seq_one_letter_code
_entity_poly.pdbx_strand_id
1 'polypeptide(L)'
;MAALIAGVVVAPTLTISTVTAAGELGAGGEYHPLTPARIFDSRPTSSINDVAPLGPKNQGPSDPTFDLQLLGLGGVPNSSSDVLAVSVSITVVHPTSIGYLSAYPTGAPGTSSLLNFAAGQTIPNLAIVRGGTGGKLTIAINGSKVGKADVLVDVLGWFSSSTYNAGTPGDLADERGARLVVVDPARIVDTRNGGGMPFPLGPGAQRTVQFRGASAAGTTIPNDPSVVGALINLTAVEPTADTFMAVVPDQPVGEPATSNLNISAGRVQANLVMVPVGADGAIHIYNSAGNTNFLVDVMAYLQTGADVESRKGRVIPLTSPYRSLDTRQVAWGGVPLGPAQAEDWSFAAFAGSVNIAGVAVGNQLALLGNLTNAGTARQSPNVSAEPGFLTVFPADAAAVPNISNLNTYELVPVPNMALIKYSAANQTVRVFNATGYAHYILDVSAVVLAD
;
A
#
# COMPACT_ATOMS: atom_id res chain seq x y z
N MET A 1 0.32 36.45 1.19
CA MET A 1 1.58 36.18 1.93
C MET A 1 1.22 35.19 3.01
N ALA A 2 1.37 33.87 2.71
CA ALA A 2 1.15 32.83 3.68
C ALA A 2 2.47 32.64 4.45
N ALA A 3 2.43 32.81 5.76
CA ALA A 3 3.59 32.65 6.62
C ALA A 3 3.94 31.15 6.71
N LEU A 4 5.13 30.81 6.26
CA LEU A 4 5.73 29.50 6.50
C LEU A 4 6.06 29.40 8.00
N ILE A 5 5.34 28.56 8.73
CA ILE A 5 5.75 28.20 10.09
C ILE A 5 6.63 26.95 9.96
N ALA A 6 7.94 27.17 9.87
CA ALA A 6 8.92 26.11 10.00
C ALA A 6 9.08 25.78 11.49
N GLY A 7 8.28 24.84 11.98
CA GLY A 7 8.44 24.27 13.31
C GLY A 7 9.41 23.11 13.26
N VAL A 8 10.62 23.27 13.80
CA VAL A 8 11.51 22.14 14.07
C VAL A 8 10.97 21.42 15.30
N VAL A 9 10.29 20.31 15.10
CA VAL A 9 9.87 19.40 16.18
C VAL A 9 11.01 18.43 16.47
N VAL A 10 11.62 18.56 17.64
CA VAL A 10 12.61 17.60 18.14
C VAL A 10 11.85 16.37 18.67
N ALA A 11 11.96 15.26 17.98
CA ALA A 11 11.35 14.01 18.41
C ALA A 11 12.01 13.45 19.67
N PRO A 12 11.23 12.78 20.56
CA PRO A 12 11.79 12.11 21.72
C PRO A 12 12.73 10.96 21.30
N THR A 13 13.86 10.84 21.97
CA THR A 13 14.81 9.73 21.81
C THR A 13 14.12 8.42 22.18
N LEU A 14 13.66 7.66 21.18
CA LEU A 14 13.24 6.29 21.38
C LEU A 14 14.48 5.40 21.34
N THR A 15 14.73 4.67 22.43
CA THR A 15 15.62 3.53 22.43
C THR A 15 14.98 2.41 21.64
N ILE A 16 15.30 2.32 20.34
CA ILE A 16 14.96 1.15 19.53
C ILE A 16 15.91 0.04 19.94
N SER A 17 15.35 -1.04 20.50
CA SER A 17 16.11 -2.28 20.63
C SER A 17 16.65 -2.61 19.23
N THR A 18 17.98 -2.64 19.09
CA THR A 18 18.63 -3.08 17.88
C THR A 18 18.19 -4.51 17.60
N VAL A 19 17.18 -4.66 16.77
CA VAL A 19 16.92 -5.93 16.12
C VAL A 19 18.11 -6.09 15.19
N THR A 20 19.00 -6.98 15.54
CA THR A 20 20.12 -7.39 14.69
C THR A 20 19.47 -7.92 13.42
N ALA A 21 19.44 -7.08 12.38
CA ALA A 21 19.04 -7.53 11.07
C ALA A 21 20.01 -8.65 10.72
N ALA A 22 19.49 -9.85 10.46
CA ALA A 22 20.26 -10.87 9.80
C ALA A 22 20.88 -10.22 8.55
N GLY A 23 22.14 -10.52 8.22
CA GLY A 23 22.90 -9.83 7.16
C GLY A 23 22.18 -9.69 5.82
N GLU A 24 21.16 -10.51 5.58
CA GLU A 24 20.27 -10.49 4.41
C GLU A 24 19.33 -9.27 4.35
N LEU A 25 18.83 -8.77 5.48
CA LEU A 25 17.96 -7.59 5.50
C LEU A 25 18.68 -6.33 5.01
N GLY A 26 19.96 -6.20 5.27
CA GLY A 26 20.76 -5.06 4.83
C GLY A 26 20.92 -4.95 3.32
N ALA A 27 20.73 -6.04 2.56
CA ALA A 27 20.87 -6.08 1.11
C ALA A 27 19.53 -5.86 0.36
N GLY A 28 18.39 -5.97 1.04
CA GLY A 28 17.05 -5.85 0.46
C GLY A 28 16.68 -6.99 -0.49
N GLY A 29 15.43 -7.04 -0.92
CA GLY A 29 14.88 -8.04 -1.82
C GLY A 29 14.35 -7.47 -3.13
N GLU A 30 14.26 -8.33 -4.13
CA GLU A 30 13.68 -8.06 -5.43
C GLU A 30 12.27 -8.67 -5.52
N TYR A 31 11.39 -8.06 -6.27
CA TYR A 31 9.98 -8.44 -6.32
C TYR A 31 9.71 -9.44 -7.44
N HIS A 32 8.97 -10.49 -7.11
CA HIS A 32 8.45 -11.47 -8.04
C HIS A 32 6.93 -11.27 -8.14
N PRO A 33 6.43 -10.62 -9.18
CA PRO A 33 5.01 -10.41 -9.36
C PRO A 33 4.31 -11.74 -9.67
N LEU A 34 3.13 -11.95 -9.08
CA LEU A 34 2.29 -13.11 -9.32
C LEU A 34 0.93 -12.68 -9.86
N THR A 35 0.29 -13.53 -10.64
CA THR A 35 -1.14 -13.39 -10.90
C THR A 35 -1.87 -13.47 -9.55
N PRO A 36 -2.72 -12.48 -9.21
CA PRO A 36 -3.38 -12.43 -7.92
C PRO A 36 -4.09 -13.74 -7.58
N ALA A 37 -3.79 -14.32 -6.41
CA ALA A 37 -4.32 -15.62 -6.00
C ALA A 37 -4.89 -15.55 -4.59
N ARG A 38 -6.17 -15.93 -4.40
CA ARG A 38 -6.79 -16.02 -3.08
C ARG A 38 -6.26 -17.20 -2.31
N ILE A 39 -5.69 -16.95 -1.14
CA ILE A 39 -5.17 -17.97 -0.23
C ILE A 39 -6.02 -18.14 1.04
N PHE A 40 -6.90 -17.20 1.33
CA PHE A 40 -7.83 -17.27 2.47
C PHE A 40 -9.13 -16.54 2.17
N ASP A 41 -10.25 -17.15 2.60
CA ASP A 41 -11.57 -16.59 2.51
C ASP A 41 -12.42 -17.15 3.66
N SER A 42 -12.76 -16.32 4.65
CA SER A 42 -13.52 -16.75 5.82
C SER A 42 -15.03 -16.84 5.59
N ARG A 43 -15.51 -16.44 4.41
CA ARG A 43 -16.95 -16.49 4.13
C ARG A 43 -17.47 -17.92 4.11
N PRO A 44 -18.65 -18.21 4.67
CA PRO A 44 -19.15 -19.57 4.84
C PRO A 44 -19.36 -20.36 3.52
N THR A 45 -19.48 -19.65 2.40
CA THR A 45 -19.75 -20.24 1.07
C THR A 45 -18.49 -20.47 0.25
N SER A 46 -17.33 -20.13 0.79
CA SER A 46 -16.07 -20.21 0.05
C SER A 46 -15.52 -21.64 0.04
N SER A 47 -15.18 -22.14 -1.16
CA SER A 47 -14.49 -23.43 -1.34
C SER A 47 -13.03 -23.40 -0.87
N ILE A 48 -12.42 -22.23 -0.75
CA ILE A 48 -11.04 -22.07 -0.27
C ILE A 48 -10.93 -22.42 1.21
N ASN A 49 -12.00 -22.28 1.98
CA ASN A 49 -12.06 -22.68 3.38
C ASN A 49 -11.88 -24.18 3.61
N ASP A 50 -12.25 -24.99 2.64
CA ASP A 50 -12.04 -26.46 2.70
C ASP A 50 -10.55 -26.84 2.59
N VAL A 51 -9.75 -25.93 2.04
CA VAL A 51 -8.30 -26.08 1.85
C VAL A 51 -7.53 -25.33 2.93
N ALA A 52 -8.08 -24.27 3.47
CA ALA A 52 -7.44 -23.49 4.52
C ALA A 52 -7.57 -24.19 5.89
N PRO A 53 -6.48 -24.34 6.65
CA PRO A 53 -6.51 -25.04 7.94
C PRO A 53 -7.41 -24.38 9.00
N LEU A 54 -7.86 -23.16 8.77
CA LEU A 54 -8.64 -22.38 9.72
C LEU A 54 -10.15 -22.41 9.48
N GLY A 55 -10.62 -22.88 8.31
CA GLY A 55 -12.03 -22.93 7.94
C GLY A 55 -12.72 -21.55 7.91
N PRO A 56 -14.02 -21.50 7.60
CA PRO A 56 -14.76 -20.24 7.58
C PRO A 56 -14.88 -19.66 8.98
N LYS A 57 -14.48 -18.40 9.14
CA LYS A 57 -14.53 -17.68 10.42
C LYS A 57 -15.01 -16.27 10.25
N ASN A 58 -15.96 -15.89 11.09
CA ASN A 58 -16.28 -14.51 11.37
C ASN A 58 -15.36 -14.02 12.49
N GLN A 59 -14.44 -13.13 12.16
CA GLN A 59 -13.44 -12.65 13.11
C GLN A 59 -14.01 -11.57 14.04
N GLY A 60 -13.67 -11.65 15.32
CA GLY A 60 -14.11 -10.69 16.33
C GLY A 60 -13.36 -10.85 17.65
N PRO A 61 -13.69 -10.08 18.69
CA PRO A 61 -12.97 -10.09 19.98
C PRO A 61 -12.98 -11.42 20.73
N SER A 62 -13.93 -12.31 20.43
CA SER A 62 -13.98 -13.67 20.98
C SER A 62 -13.11 -14.67 20.23
N ASP A 63 -12.67 -14.31 19.00
CA ASP A 63 -11.76 -15.06 18.14
C ASP A 63 -10.86 -14.04 17.45
N PRO A 64 -10.06 -13.27 18.23
CA PRO A 64 -9.47 -12.01 17.77
C PRO A 64 -8.29 -12.20 16.83
N THR A 65 -7.69 -13.37 16.79
CA THR A 65 -6.51 -13.64 15.95
C THR A 65 -6.57 -15.00 15.29
N PHE A 66 -5.92 -15.12 14.15
CA PHE A 66 -5.61 -16.41 13.51
C PHE A 66 -4.30 -16.31 12.73
N ASP A 67 -3.61 -17.45 12.59
CA ASP A 67 -2.35 -17.56 11.89
C ASP A 67 -2.58 -18.18 10.51
N LEU A 68 -2.30 -17.39 9.49
CA LEU A 68 -2.43 -17.78 8.09
C LEU A 68 -1.08 -18.20 7.52
N GLN A 69 -1.01 -19.35 6.90
CA GLN A 69 0.17 -19.77 6.15
C GLN A 69 0.35 -18.88 4.91
N LEU A 70 1.55 -18.31 4.73
CA LEU A 70 1.93 -17.54 3.54
C LEU A 70 2.83 -18.34 2.60
N LEU A 71 3.90 -18.96 3.16
CA LEU A 71 4.87 -19.70 2.36
C LEU A 71 4.25 -20.97 1.79
N GLY A 72 4.49 -21.21 0.50
CA GLY A 72 3.96 -22.36 -0.22
C GLY A 72 2.54 -22.19 -0.77
N LEU A 73 1.90 -21.02 -0.56
CA LEU A 73 0.56 -20.74 -1.06
C LEU A 73 0.56 -19.61 -2.10
N GLY A 74 -0.40 -19.66 -3.04
CA GLY A 74 -0.62 -18.61 -4.03
C GLY A 74 0.56 -18.32 -4.96
N GLY A 75 1.47 -19.28 -5.16
CA GLY A 75 2.69 -19.10 -5.95
C GLY A 75 3.92 -18.61 -5.16
N VAL A 76 3.77 -18.37 -3.86
CA VAL A 76 4.92 -18.02 -2.98
C VAL A 76 5.75 -19.28 -2.71
N PRO A 77 7.10 -19.25 -2.84
CA PRO A 77 7.94 -20.39 -2.49
C PRO A 77 7.77 -20.84 -1.04
N ASN A 78 7.89 -22.14 -0.79
CA ASN A 78 7.88 -22.70 0.57
C ASN A 78 9.29 -22.69 1.16
N SER A 79 9.90 -21.52 1.23
CA SER A 79 11.27 -21.35 1.71
C SER A 79 11.41 -20.03 2.45
N SER A 80 11.70 -20.10 3.74
CA SER A 80 11.91 -18.90 4.56
C SER A 80 13.29 -18.25 4.35
N SER A 81 14.24 -18.96 3.71
CA SER A 81 15.52 -18.38 3.31
C SER A 81 15.42 -17.58 2.03
N ASP A 82 14.48 -17.93 1.14
CA ASP A 82 14.35 -17.32 -0.17
C ASP A 82 13.33 -16.19 -0.19
N VAL A 83 12.29 -16.30 0.67
CA VAL A 83 11.20 -15.31 0.76
C VAL A 83 11.44 -14.34 1.90
N LEU A 84 11.74 -13.09 1.55
CA LEU A 84 11.96 -12.01 2.51
C LEU A 84 10.63 -11.44 3.01
N ALA A 85 9.67 -11.25 2.11
CA ALA A 85 8.31 -10.78 2.41
C ALA A 85 7.32 -11.17 1.30
N VAL A 86 6.04 -11.08 1.61
CA VAL A 86 4.94 -11.30 0.67
C VAL A 86 4.10 -10.03 0.57
N SER A 87 3.74 -9.63 -0.65
CA SER A 87 2.73 -8.61 -0.86
C SER A 87 1.36 -9.27 -0.94
N VAL A 88 0.44 -8.80 -0.11
CA VAL A 88 -0.93 -9.32 -0.03
C VAL A 88 -1.95 -8.19 -0.07
N SER A 89 -3.09 -8.44 -0.67
CA SER A 89 -4.30 -7.63 -0.46
C SER A 89 -5.13 -8.30 0.62
N ILE A 90 -5.40 -7.58 1.71
CA ILE A 90 -6.28 -8.05 2.78
C ILE A 90 -7.57 -7.26 2.73
N THR A 91 -8.69 -7.96 2.62
CA THR A 91 -10.03 -7.35 2.52
C THR A 91 -10.86 -7.75 3.72
N VAL A 92 -11.43 -6.75 4.42
CA VAL A 92 -12.50 -6.96 5.39
C VAL A 92 -13.83 -6.86 4.65
N VAL A 93 -14.72 -7.82 4.90
CA VAL A 93 -16.02 -7.94 4.23
C VAL A 93 -17.16 -7.89 5.24
N HIS A 94 -18.11 -6.99 5.01
CA HIS A 94 -19.35 -6.82 5.76
C HIS A 94 -19.19 -6.92 7.29
N PRO A 95 -18.29 -6.14 7.91
CA PRO A 95 -18.14 -6.14 9.36
C PRO A 95 -19.45 -5.71 10.03
N THR A 96 -19.77 -6.31 11.17
CA THR A 96 -21.03 -6.02 11.89
C THR A 96 -20.92 -4.78 12.78
N SER A 97 -19.70 -4.25 12.97
CA SER A 97 -19.44 -3.02 13.73
C SER A 97 -18.20 -2.30 13.24
N ILE A 98 -17.98 -1.10 13.71
CA ILE A 98 -16.72 -0.36 13.50
C ILE A 98 -15.55 -1.10 14.16
N GLY A 99 -14.41 -1.14 13.49
CA GLY A 99 -13.20 -1.78 13.98
C GLY A 99 -11.98 -1.53 13.12
N TYR A 100 -10.93 -2.28 13.41
CA TYR A 100 -9.72 -2.30 12.59
C TYR A 100 -9.10 -3.69 12.54
N LEU A 101 -8.34 -3.94 11.49
CA LEU A 101 -7.57 -5.16 11.30
C LEU A 101 -6.09 -4.81 11.38
N SER A 102 -5.35 -5.63 12.13
CA SER A 102 -3.89 -5.66 12.15
C SER A 102 -3.38 -6.93 11.49
N ALA A 103 -2.27 -6.84 10.77
CA ALA A 103 -1.59 -7.97 10.17
C ALA A 103 -0.09 -7.86 10.46
N TYR A 104 0.50 -8.93 11.01
CA TYR A 104 1.90 -8.92 11.44
C TYR A 104 2.50 -10.32 11.39
N PRO A 105 3.83 -10.44 11.30
CA PRO A 105 4.50 -11.75 11.33
C PRO A 105 4.11 -12.54 12.58
N THR A 106 3.73 -13.82 12.43
CA THR A 106 3.39 -14.67 13.58
C THR A 106 4.55 -14.74 14.58
N GLY A 107 4.26 -14.43 15.84
CA GLY A 107 5.27 -14.35 16.90
C GLY A 107 5.89 -12.95 17.10
N ALA A 108 5.56 -11.97 16.27
CA ALA A 108 6.05 -10.59 16.40
C ALA A 108 4.87 -9.59 16.37
N PRO A 109 4.07 -9.50 17.43
CA PRO A 109 2.85 -8.70 17.44
C PRO A 109 3.15 -7.22 17.19
N GLY A 110 2.37 -6.63 16.29
CA GLY A 110 2.37 -5.21 15.99
C GLY A 110 1.16 -4.49 16.59
N THR A 111 1.29 -3.18 16.79
CA THR A 111 0.22 -2.33 17.35
C THR A 111 -0.47 -1.45 16.30
N SER A 112 0.02 -1.47 15.05
CA SER A 112 -0.53 -0.66 13.96
C SER A 112 -1.77 -1.32 13.35
N SER A 113 -2.73 -0.50 12.93
CA SER A 113 -3.84 -0.97 12.08
C SER A 113 -3.39 -1.00 10.63
N LEU A 114 -3.65 -2.11 9.94
CA LEU A 114 -3.49 -2.19 8.50
C LEU A 114 -4.67 -1.54 7.79
N LEU A 115 -5.89 -1.80 8.26
CA LEU A 115 -7.10 -1.16 7.76
C LEU A 115 -8.10 -0.91 8.88
N ASN A 116 -8.91 0.13 8.69
CA ASN A 116 -10.01 0.49 9.58
C ASN A 116 -11.30 0.38 8.79
N PHE A 117 -12.38 0.02 9.44
CA PHE A 117 -13.65 -0.24 8.75
C PHE A 117 -14.86 0.22 9.57
N ALA A 118 -15.89 0.64 8.86
CA ALA A 118 -17.22 0.87 9.39
C ALA A 118 -18.08 -0.40 9.26
N ALA A 119 -19.19 -0.46 10.01
CA ALA A 119 -20.16 -1.54 9.87
C ALA A 119 -20.69 -1.62 8.43
N GLY A 120 -20.80 -2.83 7.89
CA GLY A 120 -21.30 -3.12 6.54
C GLY A 120 -20.32 -2.80 5.40
N GLN A 121 -19.18 -2.19 5.67
CA GLN A 121 -18.19 -1.81 4.66
C GLN A 121 -17.43 -3.03 4.14
N THR A 122 -17.16 -3.08 2.84
CA THR A 122 -16.13 -3.97 2.28
C THR A 122 -14.95 -3.10 1.86
N ILE A 123 -13.76 -3.37 2.42
CA ILE A 123 -12.58 -2.54 2.20
C ILE A 123 -11.30 -3.38 2.14
N PRO A 124 -10.50 -3.27 1.06
CA PRO A 124 -9.17 -3.86 0.94
C PRO A 124 -8.09 -2.88 1.37
N ASN A 125 -6.91 -3.40 1.69
CA ASN A 125 -5.68 -2.66 1.70
C ASN A 125 -4.50 -3.56 1.30
N LEU A 126 -3.51 -2.99 0.62
CA LEU A 126 -2.24 -3.64 0.32
C LEU A 126 -1.40 -3.73 1.59
N ALA A 127 -0.74 -4.86 1.79
CA ALA A 127 0.27 -5.03 2.84
C ALA A 127 1.53 -5.71 2.29
N ILE A 128 2.69 -5.28 2.79
CA ILE A 128 3.96 -5.98 2.62
C ILE A 128 4.29 -6.58 3.98
N VAL A 129 4.28 -7.90 4.07
CA VAL A 129 4.41 -8.61 5.33
C VAL A 129 5.50 -9.67 5.25
N ARG A 130 6.28 -9.80 6.31
CA ARG A 130 7.21 -10.91 6.47
C ARG A 130 6.49 -12.16 6.97
N GLY A 131 6.94 -13.33 6.55
CA GLY A 131 6.57 -14.55 7.23
C GLY A 131 7.19 -14.57 8.63
N GLY A 132 6.35 -14.79 9.65
CA GLY A 132 6.78 -15.00 11.02
C GLY A 132 7.09 -16.48 11.30
N THR A 133 6.92 -16.91 12.53
CA THR A 133 7.13 -18.31 12.95
C THR A 133 6.38 -19.28 12.01
N GLY A 134 7.11 -20.20 11.42
CA GLY A 134 6.57 -21.17 10.46
C GLY A 134 6.13 -20.58 9.12
N GLY A 135 6.59 -19.39 8.74
CA GLY A 135 6.20 -18.74 7.49
C GLY A 135 4.77 -18.21 7.48
N LYS A 136 4.24 -17.85 8.65
CA LYS A 136 2.85 -17.46 8.85
C LYS A 136 2.69 -15.96 9.09
N LEU A 137 1.48 -15.48 8.80
CA LEU A 137 0.97 -14.15 9.11
C LEU A 137 -0.13 -14.27 10.17
N THR A 138 -0.04 -13.51 11.24
CA THR A 138 -1.14 -13.36 12.21
C THR A 138 -2.02 -12.20 11.79
N ILE A 139 -3.32 -12.47 11.68
CA ILE A 139 -4.36 -11.47 11.44
C ILE A 139 -5.17 -11.30 12.73
N ALA A 140 -5.38 -10.04 13.13
CA ALA A 140 -6.11 -9.65 14.31
C ALA A 140 -7.24 -8.68 13.98
N ILE A 141 -8.46 -9.01 14.35
CA ILE A 141 -9.62 -8.11 14.28
C ILE A 141 -9.84 -7.48 15.65
N ASN A 142 -9.90 -6.16 15.69
CA ASN A 142 -10.06 -5.38 16.90
C ASN A 142 -11.22 -4.39 16.73
N GLY A 143 -11.78 -3.91 17.84
CA GLY A 143 -12.87 -2.94 17.85
C GLY A 143 -13.96 -3.26 18.83
N SER A 144 -15.24 -3.24 18.41
CA SER A 144 -16.37 -3.57 19.30
C SER A 144 -16.31 -4.99 19.80
N LYS A 145 -16.59 -5.19 21.09
CA LYS A 145 -16.56 -6.52 21.75
C LYS A 145 -17.53 -7.54 21.16
N VAL A 146 -18.50 -7.12 20.37
CA VAL A 146 -19.50 -7.98 19.72
C VAL A 146 -19.40 -7.97 18.20
N GLY A 147 -18.51 -7.17 17.66
CA GLY A 147 -18.32 -7.05 16.20
C GLY A 147 -17.56 -8.23 15.63
N LYS A 148 -17.94 -8.61 14.40
CA LYS A 148 -17.32 -9.66 13.59
C LYS A 148 -17.16 -9.17 12.14
N ALA A 149 -16.22 -9.76 11.43
CA ALA A 149 -15.99 -9.47 10.02
C ALA A 149 -15.49 -10.73 9.30
N ASP A 150 -15.85 -10.89 8.05
CA ASP A 150 -15.16 -11.82 7.17
C ASP A 150 -13.89 -11.20 6.63
N VAL A 151 -12.89 -12.04 6.33
CA VAL A 151 -11.58 -11.63 5.84
C VAL A 151 -11.20 -12.44 4.61
N LEU A 152 -10.68 -11.74 3.61
CA LEU A 152 -10.08 -12.34 2.41
C LEU A 152 -8.60 -11.98 2.39
N VAL A 153 -7.77 -12.88 1.89
CA VAL A 153 -6.34 -12.62 1.65
C VAL A 153 -5.97 -13.11 0.26
N ASP A 154 -5.52 -12.18 -0.57
CA ASP A 154 -5.05 -12.43 -1.92
C ASP A 154 -3.55 -12.14 -2.00
N VAL A 155 -2.74 -13.11 -2.46
CA VAL A 155 -1.31 -12.91 -2.74
C VAL A 155 -1.17 -12.18 -4.07
N LEU A 156 -0.28 -11.17 -4.11
CA LEU A 156 0.03 -10.38 -5.30
C LEU A 156 1.45 -10.62 -5.81
N GLY A 157 2.34 -11.11 -4.95
CA GLY A 157 3.75 -11.38 -5.24
C GLY A 157 4.58 -11.51 -3.97
N TRP A 158 5.88 -11.67 -4.13
CA TRP A 158 6.79 -11.83 -3.00
C TRP A 158 8.14 -11.15 -3.28
N PHE A 159 8.85 -10.84 -2.23
CA PHE A 159 10.21 -10.29 -2.27
C PHE A 159 11.20 -11.40 -1.95
N SER A 160 12.16 -11.61 -2.83
CA SER A 160 13.25 -12.56 -2.61
C SER A 160 14.24 -12.06 -1.57
N SER A 161 14.97 -12.96 -0.94
CA SER A 161 16.16 -12.60 -0.16
C SER A 161 17.29 -12.12 -1.08
N SER A 162 18.29 -11.45 -0.52
CA SER A 162 19.45 -11.00 -1.28
C SER A 162 20.32 -12.13 -1.81
N THR A 163 20.17 -13.32 -1.24
CA THR A 163 20.93 -14.53 -1.63
C THR A 163 20.14 -15.45 -2.57
N TYR A 164 18.89 -15.12 -2.87
CA TYR A 164 18.07 -15.89 -3.80
C TYR A 164 18.73 -15.93 -5.17
N ASN A 165 18.94 -17.15 -5.68
CA ASN A 165 19.66 -17.42 -6.94
C ASN A 165 21.08 -16.79 -7.03
N ALA A 166 21.64 -16.31 -5.93
CA ALA A 166 22.98 -15.74 -5.91
C ALA A 166 24.04 -16.84 -6.07
N GLY A 167 24.88 -16.72 -7.08
CA GLY A 167 26.00 -17.64 -7.31
C GLY A 167 25.67 -18.89 -8.11
N THR A 168 24.49 -19.03 -8.66
CA THR A 168 24.20 -20.07 -9.66
C THR A 168 24.85 -19.70 -10.98
N PRO A 169 25.77 -20.52 -11.56
CA PRO A 169 26.34 -20.22 -12.85
C PRO A 169 25.27 -20.14 -13.92
N GLY A 170 25.17 -18.98 -14.58
CA GLY A 170 24.13 -18.70 -15.57
C GLY A 170 22.92 -17.94 -15.01
N ASP A 171 22.93 -17.54 -13.72
CA ASP A 171 21.92 -16.65 -13.16
C ASP A 171 21.82 -15.38 -14.01
N LEU A 172 20.69 -15.24 -14.65
CA LEU A 172 20.34 -14.00 -15.32
C LEU A 172 19.81 -13.02 -14.26
N ALA A 173 20.09 -11.75 -14.43
CA ALA A 173 19.61 -10.72 -13.49
C ALA A 173 18.08 -10.70 -13.37
N ASP A 174 17.37 -11.16 -14.38
CA ASP A 174 15.90 -11.28 -14.43
C ASP A 174 15.34 -12.45 -13.62
N GLU A 175 16.15 -13.49 -13.33
CA GLU A 175 15.73 -14.60 -12.46
C GLU A 175 15.65 -14.19 -10.98
N ARG A 176 16.34 -13.12 -10.60
CA ARG A 176 16.35 -12.61 -9.23
C ARG A 176 15.09 -11.83 -8.85
N GLY A 177 14.28 -11.47 -9.81
CA GLY A 177 13.09 -10.65 -9.65
C GLY A 177 13.24 -9.23 -10.22
N ALA A 178 12.28 -8.39 -9.93
CA ALA A 178 12.24 -7.02 -10.39
C ALA A 178 12.49 -6.02 -9.25
N ARG A 179 13.04 -4.86 -9.59
CA ARG A 179 13.28 -3.75 -8.66
C ARG A 179 12.26 -2.64 -8.86
N LEU A 180 11.95 -1.91 -7.79
CA LEU A 180 11.12 -0.73 -7.87
C LEU A 180 11.93 0.43 -8.45
N VAL A 181 11.46 0.95 -9.57
CA VAL A 181 11.90 2.24 -10.10
C VAL A 181 10.87 3.28 -9.65
N VAL A 182 11.21 4.00 -8.58
CA VAL A 182 10.35 5.02 -7.98
C VAL A 182 10.34 6.26 -8.87
N VAL A 183 9.16 6.74 -9.23
CA VAL A 183 8.97 7.92 -10.09
C VAL A 183 8.35 9.08 -9.30
N ASP A 184 8.35 10.27 -9.88
CA ASP A 184 7.47 11.33 -9.41
C ASP A 184 6.04 10.94 -9.74
N PRO A 185 5.12 11.01 -8.78
CA PRO A 185 3.76 10.54 -8.97
C PRO A 185 3.07 11.25 -10.14
N ALA A 186 2.49 10.47 -11.06
CA ALA A 186 1.91 11.01 -12.28
C ALA A 186 0.60 10.32 -12.66
N ARG A 187 -0.43 11.11 -12.94
CA ARG A 187 -1.73 10.61 -13.42
C ARG A 187 -1.67 10.28 -14.90
N ILE A 188 -1.80 8.99 -15.25
CA ILE A 188 -1.81 8.51 -16.64
C ILE A 188 -3.23 8.29 -17.16
N VAL A 189 -4.24 8.13 -16.29
CA VAL A 189 -5.66 8.01 -16.68
C VAL A 189 -6.53 8.86 -15.77
N ASP A 190 -7.46 9.60 -16.39
CA ASP A 190 -8.57 10.28 -15.72
C ASP A 190 -9.80 10.22 -16.62
N THR A 191 -10.76 9.34 -16.28
CA THR A 191 -11.95 9.11 -17.12
C THR A 191 -13.00 10.22 -16.98
N ARG A 192 -12.88 11.11 -15.99
CA ARG A 192 -13.83 12.22 -15.77
C ARG A 192 -13.72 13.31 -16.84
N ASN A 193 -12.49 13.57 -17.30
CA ASN A 193 -12.16 14.72 -18.16
C ASN A 193 -11.73 14.33 -19.58
N GLY A 194 -11.93 13.07 -19.98
CA GLY A 194 -11.54 12.60 -21.29
C GLY A 194 -10.02 12.53 -21.49
N GLY A 195 -9.22 12.57 -20.44
CA GLY A 195 -7.76 12.41 -20.46
C GLY A 195 -7.36 11.01 -20.91
N GLY A 196 -7.25 10.82 -22.22
CA GLY A 196 -6.89 9.56 -22.87
C GLY A 196 -7.97 8.49 -22.95
N MET A 197 -8.99 8.53 -22.07
CA MET A 197 -10.06 7.51 -21.99
C MET A 197 -11.38 8.15 -21.52
N PRO A 198 -12.18 8.71 -22.42
CA PRO A 198 -13.46 9.30 -22.03
C PRO A 198 -14.45 8.22 -21.60
N PHE A 199 -15.32 8.60 -20.64
CA PHE A 199 -16.46 7.85 -20.11
C PHE A 199 -16.16 6.88 -18.96
N PRO A 200 -17.08 6.77 -18.01
CA PRO A 200 -17.01 5.81 -16.93
C PRO A 200 -17.00 4.37 -17.46
N LEU A 201 -16.42 3.47 -16.70
CA LEU A 201 -16.44 2.04 -16.97
C LEU A 201 -17.75 1.46 -16.50
N GLY A 202 -18.50 0.82 -17.41
CA GLY A 202 -19.81 0.22 -17.14
C GLY A 202 -19.72 -1.07 -16.31
N PRO A 203 -20.90 -1.63 -15.95
CA PRO A 203 -20.97 -2.88 -15.19
C PRO A 203 -20.46 -4.08 -16.00
N GLY A 204 -19.64 -4.93 -15.39
CA GLY A 204 -19.02 -6.08 -16.04
C GLY A 204 -18.04 -5.72 -17.15
N ALA A 205 -17.72 -4.44 -17.30
CA ALA A 205 -16.84 -3.96 -18.37
C ALA A 205 -15.38 -3.92 -17.90
N GLN A 206 -14.50 -3.92 -18.89
CA GLN A 206 -13.07 -3.82 -18.70
C GLN A 206 -12.46 -2.78 -19.62
N ARG A 207 -11.30 -2.26 -19.24
CA ARG A 207 -10.53 -1.30 -20.02
C ARG A 207 -9.05 -1.59 -19.96
N THR A 208 -8.43 -1.62 -21.13
CA THR A 208 -6.98 -1.72 -21.27
C THR A 208 -6.35 -0.35 -21.05
N VAL A 209 -5.35 -0.29 -20.18
CA VAL A 209 -4.50 0.88 -19.93
C VAL A 209 -3.09 0.53 -20.35
N GLN A 210 -2.62 1.13 -21.44
CA GLN A 210 -1.23 0.98 -21.87
C GLN A 210 -0.32 1.53 -20.79
N PHE A 211 0.53 0.68 -20.21
CA PHE A 211 1.42 1.05 -19.12
C PHE A 211 2.86 1.30 -19.62
N ARG A 212 3.44 0.33 -20.38
CA ARG A 212 4.73 0.57 -21.04
C ARG A 212 4.60 1.72 -22.04
N GLY A 213 5.52 2.66 -22.01
CA GLY A 213 5.49 3.86 -22.84
C GLY A 213 4.54 4.96 -22.36
N ALA A 214 3.80 4.76 -21.27
CA ALA A 214 2.96 5.80 -20.71
C ALA A 214 3.78 7.00 -20.25
N SER A 215 3.27 8.21 -20.50
CA SER A 215 3.95 9.46 -20.12
C SER A 215 2.94 10.48 -19.63
N ALA A 216 3.20 11.08 -18.47
CA ALA A 216 2.38 12.14 -17.88
C ALA A 216 3.21 12.96 -16.87
N ALA A 217 2.96 14.26 -16.82
CA ALA A 217 3.52 15.18 -15.81
C ALA A 217 5.06 15.07 -15.64
N GLY A 218 5.79 14.81 -16.73
CA GLY A 218 7.26 14.66 -16.72
C GLY A 218 7.76 13.26 -16.36
N THR A 219 6.88 12.35 -15.96
CA THR A 219 7.19 10.94 -15.75
C THR A 219 6.94 10.16 -17.04
N THR A 220 7.90 9.33 -17.45
CA THR A 220 7.78 8.41 -18.59
C THR A 220 8.17 7.01 -18.16
N ILE A 221 7.28 6.05 -18.43
CA ILE A 221 7.54 4.63 -18.24
C ILE A 221 8.21 4.10 -19.50
N PRO A 222 9.34 3.41 -19.42
CA PRO A 222 9.98 2.84 -20.60
C PRO A 222 9.04 1.91 -21.39
N ASN A 223 9.09 2.00 -22.72
CA ASN A 223 8.44 1.03 -23.59
C ASN A 223 9.40 -0.15 -23.81
N ASP A 224 9.64 -0.91 -22.75
CA ASP A 224 10.64 -1.96 -22.70
C ASP A 224 10.07 -3.21 -22.00
N PRO A 225 10.28 -4.43 -22.53
CA PRO A 225 9.82 -5.68 -21.91
C PRO A 225 10.36 -5.92 -20.50
N SER A 226 11.49 -5.31 -20.11
CA SER A 226 12.01 -5.39 -18.74
C SER A 226 11.10 -4.73 -17.70
N VAL A 227 10.17 -3.86 -18.12
CA VAL A 227 9.11 -3.34 -17.25
C VAL A 227 8.04 -4.42 -17.09
N VAL A 228 8.09 -5.14 -15.99
CA VAL A 228 7.27 -6.34 -15.73
C VAL A 228 6.11 -6.12 -14.76
N GLY A 229 6.04 -4.95 -14.12
CA GLY A 229 4.96 -4.66 -13.17
C GLY A 229 4.74 -3.17 -12.94
N ALA A 230 3.58 -2.87 -12.41
CA ALA A 230 3.11 -1.54 -12.08
C ALA A 230 2.82 -1.42 -10.58
N LEU A 231 3.23 -0.31 -9.98
CA LEU A 231 2.76 0.15 -8.67
C LEU A 231 1.98 1.43 -8.89
N ILE A 232 0.66 1.32 -8.81
CA ILE A 232 -0.27 2.40 -9.11
C ILE A 232 -1.21 2.66 -7.94
N ASN A 233 -1.65 3.90 -7.80
CA ASN A 233 -2.81 4.22 -6.98
C ASN A 233 -4.05 4.24 -7.89
N LEU A 234 -4.94 3.26 -7.72
CA LEU A 234 -6.21 3.20 -8.40
C LEU A 234 -7.24 3.95 -7.56
N THR A 235 -7.90 4.94 -8.15
CA THR A 235 -8.99 5.66 -7.48
C THR A 235 -10.28 5.45 -8.25
N ALA A 236 -11.29 4.89 -7.60
CA ALA A 236 -12.66 4.87 -8.11
C ALA A 236 -13.39 6.15 -7.68
N VAL A 237 -14.19 6.72 -8.56
CA VAL A 237 -14.84 8.00 -8.36
C VAL A 237 -16.34 7.88 -8.60
N GLU A 238 -17.10 8.08 -7.54
CA GLU A 238 -18.55 8.18 -7.52
C GLU A 238 -19.28 7.11 -8.36
N PRO A 239 -19.08 5.81 -8.08
CA PRO A 239 -19.77 4.76 -8.79
C PRO A 239 -21.28 4.89 -8.59
N THR A 240 -22.07 4.53 -9.61
CA THR A 240 -23.54 4.59 -9.55
C THR A 240 -24.18 3.43 -8.76
N ALA A 241 -23.37 2.43 -8.36
CA ALA A 241 -23.75 1.30 -7.51
C ALA A 241 -22.56 0.88 -6.66
N ASP A 242 -22.81 0.14 -5.58
CA ASP A 242 -21.75 -0.56 -4.87
C ASP A 242 -21.02 -1.49 -5.83
N THR A 243 -19.70 -1.41 -5.88
CA THR A 243 -18.88 -2.13 -6.85
C THR A 243 -17.52 -2.52 -6.31
N PHE A 244 -16.85 -3.39 -7.04
CA PHE A 244 -15.40 -3.54 -6.91
C PHE A 244 -14.72 -3.32 -8.25
N MET A 245 -13.45 -2.93 -8.16
CA MET A 245 -12.56 -2.86 -9.30
C MET A 245 -11.38 -3.82 -9.11
N ALA A 246 -10.99 -4.46 -10.19
CA ALA A 246 -9.81 -5.31 -10.24
C ALA A 246 -8.84 -4.79 -11.30
N VAL A 247 -7.54 -4.91 -11.01
CA VAL A 247 -6.45 -4.68 -11.97
C VAL A 247 -5.73 -6.00 -12.19
N VAL A 248 -5.65 -6.41 -13.44
CA VAL A 248 -5.06 -7.70 -13.83
C VAL A 248 -4.09 -7.52 -15.00
N PRO A 249 -3.07 -8.40 -15.16
CA PRO A 249 -2.10 -8.27 -16.23
C PRO A 249 -2.65 -8.60 -17.62
N ASP A 250 -3.60 -9.53 -17.66
CA ASP A 250 -4.19 -10.02 -18.91
C ASP A 250 -5.66 -9.63 -18.98
N GLN A 251 -6.17 -9.55 -20.19
CA GLN A 251 -7.58 -9.27 -20.41
C GLN A 251 -8.45 -10.34 -19.74
N PRO A 252 -9.24 -10.02 -18.71
CA PRO A 252 -9.98 -11.03 -17.97
C PRO A 252 -11.11 -11.63 -18.84
N VAL A 253 -11.27 -12.94 -18.72
CA VAL A 253 -12.43 -13.66 -19.27
C VAL A 253 -13.45 -13.80 -18.15
N GLY A 254 -14.47 -12.93 -18.16
CA GLY A 254 -15.46 -12.85 -17.09
C GLY A 254 -15.00 -12.01 -15.89
N GLU A 255 -15.63 -12.23 -14.75
CA GLU A 255 -15.35 -11.50 -13.51
C GLU A 255 -14.06 -12.02 -12.86
N PRO A 256 -13.09 -11.13 -12.54
CA PRO A 256 -11.89 -11.52 -11.81
C PRO A 256 -12.23 -12.09 -10.42
N ALA A 257 -11.48 -13.10 -9.99
CA ALA A 257 -11.67 -13.75 -8.69
C ALA A 257 -11.21 -12.88 -7.50
N THR A 258 -10.39 -11.88 -7.75
CA THR A 258 -9.81 -10.97 -6.74
C THR A 258 -10.20 -9.54 -7.03
N SER A 259 -10.28 -8.72 -6.00
CA SER A 259 -10.51 -7.27 -6.11
C SER A 259 -9.33 -6.48 -5.54
N ASN A 260 -9.04 -5.33 -6.16
CA ASN A 260 -8.06 -4.38 -5.64
C ASN A 260 -8.71 -3.20 -4.93
N LEU A 261 -9.96 -2.90 -5.24
CA LEU A 261 -10.70 -1.79 -4.66
C LEU A 261 -12.18 -2.18 -4.54
N ASN A 262 -12.76 -2.01 -3.35
CA ASN A 262 -14.19 -2.17 -3.10
C ASN A 262 -14.75 -0.83 -2.63
N ILE A 263 -15.85 -0.38 -3.19
CA ILE A 263 -16.36 0.98 -2.97
C ILE A 263 -17.88 1.03 -3.02
N SER A 264 -18.48 1.78 -2.10
CA SER A 264 -19.91 2.05 -2.12
C SER A 264 -20.27 3.16 -3.10
N ALA A 265 -21.51 3.13 -3.58
CA ALA A 265 -22.08 4.12 -4.49
C ALA A 265 -21.85 5.56 -4.00
N GLY A 266 -21.51 6.45 -4.92
CA GLY A 266 -21.31 7.87 -4.67
C GLY A 266 -20.07 8.23 -3.85
N ARG A 267 -19.16 7.28 -3.56
CA ARG A 267 -17.91 7.53 -2.82
C ARG A 267 -16.74 7.73 -3.77
N VAL A 268 -15.65 8.28 -3.24
CA VAL A 268 -14.33 8.31 -3.91
C VAL A 268 -13.35 7.56 -3.02
N GLN A 269 -12.71 6.55 -3.53
CA GLN A 269 -11.76 5.74 -2.75
C GLN A 269 -10.57 5.34 -3.58
N ALA A 270 -9.39 5.44 -2.98
CA ALA A 270 -8.14 5.01 -3.57
C ALA A 270 -7.63 3.73 -2.89
N ASN A 271 -6.87 2.92 -3.63
CA ASN A 271 -6.05 1.86 -3.09
C ASN A 271 -4.76 1.72 -3.90
N LEU A 272 -3.64 1.49 -3.21
CA LEU A 272 -2.37 1.18 -3.87
C LEU A 272 -2.43 -0.26 -4.38
N VAL A 273 -2.09 -0.44 -5.64
CA VAL A 273 -2.12 -1.73 -6.33
C VAL A 273 -0.74 -2.05 -6.87
N MET A 274 -0.28 -3.25 -6.60
CA MET A 274 0.92 -3.83 -7.19
C MET A 274 0.50 -4.99 -8.09
N VAL A 275 0.76 -4.88 -9.39
CA VAL A 275 0.24 -5.81 -10.40
C VAL A 275 1.29 -6.08 -11.48
N PRO A 276 1.39 -7.31 -12.02
CA PRO A 276 2.18 -7.57 -13.23
C PRO A 276 1.68 -6.72 -14.41
N VAL A 277 2.57 -6.37 -15.32
CA VAL A 277 2.23 -5.80 -16.63
C VAL A 277 2.15 -6.92 -17.65
N GLY A 278 1.06 -6.97 -18.39
CA GLY A 278 0.82 -7.99 -19.40
C GLY A 278 1.87 -8.05 -20.51
N ALA A 279 1.88 -9.11 -21.27
CA ALA A 279 2.80 -9.26 -22.41
C ALA A 279 2.61 -8.14 -23.45
N ASP A 280 1.39 -7.62 -23.58
CA ASP A 280 1.02 -6.48 -24.43
C ASP A 280 1.54 -5.11 -23.90
N GLY A 281 2.17 -5.09 -22.72
CA GLY A 281 2.65 -3.87 -22.07
C GLY A 281 1.56 -3.08 -21.33
N ALA A 282 0.40 -3.69 -21.11
CA ALA A 282 -0.75 -3.04 -20.52
C ALA A 282 -1.13 -3.64 -19.15
N ILE A 283 -2.01 -2.95 -18.44
CA ILE A 283 -2.80 -3.46 -17.34
C ILE A 283 -4.28 -3.34 -17.71
N HIS A 284 -5.11 -4.23 -17.20
CA HIS A 284 -6.53 -4.27 -17.51
C HIS A 284 -7.34 -3.98 -16.26
N ILE A 285 -8.25 -3.01 -16.34
CA ILE A 285 -9.07 -2.57 -15.23
C ILE A 285 -10.50 -3.05 -15.48
N TYR A 286 -11.05 -3.80 -14.53
CA TYR A 286 -12.39 -4.32 -14.53
C TYR A 286 -13.25 -3.58 -13.51
N ASN A 287 -14.54 -3.35 -13.83
CA ASN A 287 -15.55 -2.82 -12.92
C ASN A 287 -16.75 -3.79 -12.83
N SER A 288 -17.10 -4.24 -11.63
CA SER A 288 -18.12 -5.26 -11.43
C SER A 288 -19.54 -4.74 -11.65
N ALA A 289 -19.88 -3.55 -11.11
CA ALA A 289 -21.25 -3.05 -11.12
C ALA A 289 -21.32 -1.53 -11.31
N GLY A 290 -22.48 -1.05 -11.77
CA GLY A 290 -22.70 0.37 -12.01
C GLY A 290 -21.72 1.00 -13.00
N ASN A 291 -21.83 2.31 -13.19
CA ASN A 291 -20.87 3.10 -13.95
C ASN A 291 -19.89 3.75 -13.00
N THR A 292 -18.58 3.59 -13.24
CA THR A 292 -17.53 4.08 -12.36
C THR A 292 -16.50 4.88 -13.13
N ASN A 293 -16.29 6.15 -12.78
CA ASN A 293 -15.09 6.85 -13.19
C ASN A 293 -13.89 6.35 -12.38
N PHE A 294 -12.72 6.33 -12.99
CA PHE A 294 -11.49 5.94 -12.31
C PHE A 294 -10.28 6.76 -12.74
N LEU A 295 -9.31 6.79 -11.83
CA LEU A 295 -8.02 7.44 -12.02
C LEU A 295 -6.92 6.38 -11.84
N VAL A 296 -5.84 6.53 -12.60
CA VAL A 296 -4.62 5.73 -12.44
C VAL A 296 -3.46 6.68 -12.26
N ASP A 297 -2.89 6.68 -11.05
CA ASP A 297 -1.71 7.45 -10.70
C ASP A 297 -0.52 6.48 -10.55
N VAL A 298 0.53 6.66 -11.36
CA VAL A 298 1.74 5.83 -11.28
C VAL A 298 2.62 6.32 -10.14
N MET A 299 3.06 5.39 -9.29
CA MET A 299 3.96 5.67 -8.17
C MET A 299 5.35 5.07 -8.40
N ALA A 300 5.41 3.91 -9.06
CA ALA A 300 6.63 3.21 -9.46
C ALA A 300 6.32 2.20 -10.56
N TYR A 301 7.34 1.67 -11.17
CA TYR A 301 7.25 0.45 -11.98
C TYR A 301 8.27 -0.57 -11.51
N LEU A 302 8.05 -1.82 -11.88
CA LEU A 302 8.90 -2.95 -11.55
C LEU A 302 9.72 -3.29 -12.81
N GLN A 303 11.05 -3.32 -12.67
CA GLN A 303 11.95 -3.56 -13.79
C GLN A 303 12.95 -4.66 -13.46
N THR A 304 13.10 -5.61 -14.39
CA THR A 304 14.13 -6.66 -14.37
C THR A 304 15.44 -6.19 -15.01
N GLY A 305 16.49 -7.02 -14.93
CA GLY A 305 17.77 -6.74 -15.58
C GLY A 305 18.62 -5.66 -14.90
N ALA A 306 18.34 -5.35 -13.62
CA ALA A 306 19.13 -4.37 -12.87
C ALA A 306 20.55 -4.88 -12.58
N ASP A 307 21.50 -3.96 -12.45
CA ASP A 307 22.86 -4.26 -12.06
C ASP A 307 22.91 -5.04 -10.74
N VAL A 308 23.53 -6.21 -10.76
CA VAL A 308 23.61 -7.11 -9.61
C VAL A 308 24.42 -6.53 -8.46
N GLU A 309 25.36 -5.65 -8.72
CA GLU A 309 26.18 -4.98 -7.72
C GLU A 309 25.44 -3.83 -7.03
N SER A 310 24.43 -3.25 -7.67
CA SER A 310 23.59 -2.19 -7.12
C SER A 310 22.48 -2.76 -6.25
N ARG A 311 22.12 -2.05 -5.19
CA ARG A 311 20.94 -2.34 -4.35
C ARG A 311 19.75 -1.46 -4.66
N LYS A 312 19.93 -0.51 -5.57
CA LYS A 312 18.91 0.49 -5.92
C LYS A 312 17.60 -0.17 -6.33
N GLY A 313 16.51 0.25 -5.69
CA GLY A 313 15.17 -0.28 -5.94
C GLY A 313 14.84 -1.60 -5.24
N ARG A 314 15.80 -2.22 -4.53
CA ARG A 314 15.48 -3.33 -3.62
C ARG A 314 14.67 -2.84 -2.42
N VAL A 315 13.86 -3.73 -1.86
CA VAL A 315 12.97 -3.42 -0.75
C VAL A 315 13.42 -4.15 0.51
N ILE A 316 13.52 -3.42 1.61
CA ILE A 316 13.71 -3.99 2.94
C ILE A 316 12.39 -3.90 3.72
N PRO A 317 11.69 -5.02 3.92
CA PRO A 317 10.51 -5.05 4.77
C PRO A 317 10.91 -4.97 6.25
N LEU A 318 10.17 -4.21 7.04
CA LEU A 318 10.35 -4.16 8.49
C LEU A 318 9.88 -5.47 9.14
N THR A 319 10.44 -5.78 10.31
CA THR A 319 10.01 -6.93 11.13
C THR A 319 8.59 -6.77 11.65
N SER A 320 8.17 -5.53 11.87
CA SER A 320 6.79 -5.12 12.16
C SER A 320 6.60 -3.68 11.68
N PRO A 321 5.40 -3.26 11.30
CA PRO A 321 5.14 -1.87 10.94
C PRO A 321 5.55 -0.92 12.06
N TYR A 322 6.20 0.19 11.71
CA TYR A 322 6.70 1.19 12.64
C TYR A 322 5.93 2.50 12.48
N ARG A 323 5.29 2.97 13.56
CA ARG A 323 4.63 4.29 13.57
C ARG A 323 5.66 5.39 13.54
N SER A 324 5.85 5.96 12.37
CA SER A 324 6.83 7.03 12.13
C SER A 324 6.24 8.42 12.33
N LEU A 325 4.91 8.54 12.29
CA LEU A 325 4.22 9.81 12.41
C LEU A 325 2.79 9.60 12.93
N ASP A 326 2.36 10.43 13.89
CA ASP A 326 0.99 10.47 14.40
C ASP A 326 0.66 11.89 14.86
N THR A 327 0.07 12.70 14.00
CA THR A 327 -0.21 14.13 14.25
C THR A 327 -1.24 14.38 15.34
N ARG A 328 -1.90 13.36 15.89
CA ARG A 328 -2.79 13.48 17.05
C ARG A 328 -2.01 13.68 18.35
N GLN A 329 -0.75 13.29 18.37
CA GLN A 329 0.10 13.38 19.55
C GLN A 329 0.81 14.72 19.60
N VAL A 330 0.94 15.29 20.80
CA VAL A 330 1.60 16.59 21.03
C VAL A 330 3.05 16.59 20.52
N ALA A 331 3.74 15.46 20.65
CA ALA A 331 5.11 15.29 20.13
C ALA A 331 5.22 15.50 18.61
N TRP A 332 4.11 15.36 17.87
CA TRP A 332 4.01 15.54 16.43
C TRP A 332 3.14 16.75 16.04
N GLY A 333 3.08 17.75 16.93
CA GLY A 333 2.31 18.98 16.74
C GLY A 333 0.95 18.98 17.43
N GLY A 334 0.25 17.85 17.56
CA GLY A 334 -1.04 17.74 18.24
C GLY A 334 -2.18 18.50 17.57
N VAL A 335 -1.98 18.98 16.33
CA VAL A 335 -2.92 19.84 15.60
C VAL A 335 -3.25 19.21 14.25
N PRO A 336 -4.53 19.18 13.83
CA PRO A 336 -4.89 18.68 12.51
C PRO A 336 -4.43 19.64 11.41
N LEU A 337 -4.01 19.10 10.28
CA LEU A 337 -3.68 19.89 9.08
C LEU A 337 -4.96 20.45 8.47
N GLY A 338 -5.01 21.77 8.30
CA GLY A 338 -6.17 22.49 7.80
C GLY A 338 -6.40 22.35 6.29
N PRO A 339 -7.51 22.93 5.78
CA PRO A 339 -7.87 22.85 4.36
C PRO A 339 -6.86 23.64 3.50
N ALA A 340 -6.49 23.06 2.36
CA ALA A 340 -5.50 23.59 1.41
C ALA A 340 -4.14 23.91 2.07
N GLN A 341 -3.81 23.23 3.17
CA GLN A 341 -2.54 23.36 3.86
C GLN A 341 -1.61 22.20 3.55
N ALA A 342 -0.32 22.46 3.69
CA ALA A 342 0.72 21.45 3.57
C ALA A 342 1.74 21.64 4.71
N GLU A 343 2.35 20.51 5.12
CA GLU A 343 3.46 20.52 6.07
C GLU A 343 4.55 19.54 5.66
N ASP A 344 5.77 19.86 6.05
CA ASP A 344 6.96 19.10 5.68
C ASP A 344 7.47 18.25 6.85
N TRP A 345 7.78 16.99 6.56
CA TRP A 345 8.36 16.05 7.52
C TRP A 345 9.72 15.59 7.03
N SER A 346 10.77 15.93 7.77
CA SER A 346 12.12 15.47 7.48
C SER A 346 12.37 14.13 8.16
N PHE A 347 12.62 13.11 7.36
CA PHE A 347 13.07 11.81 7.85
C PHE A 347 14.58 11.81 8.14
N ALA A 348 15.34 12.78 7.63
CA ALA A 348 16.74 12.98 7.97
C ALA A 348 16.94 13.36 9.45
N ALA A 349 16.02 14.12 10.05
CA ALA A 349 16.06 14.47 11.47
C ALA A 349 15.87 13.26 12.39
N PHE A 350 15.18 12.22 11.93
CA PHE A 350 15.11 10.93 12.62
C PHE A 350 16.42 10.13 12.51
N ALA A 351 17.26 10.48 11.55
CA ALA A 351 18.44 9.71 11.17
C ALA A 351 19.65 9.89 12.07
N GLY A 352 19.64 10.83 12.99
CA GLY A 352 20.72 10.94 13.98
C GLY A 352 20.85 9.69 14.86
N SER A 353 19.84 8.81 14.86
CA SER A 353 19.79 7.62 15.71
C SER A 353 18.95 6.47 15.15
N VAL A 354 18.26 6.60 14.00
CA VAL A 354 17.30 5.59 13.55
C VAL A 354 17.60 5.15 12.12
N ASN A 355 18.24 4.00 12.01
CA ASN A 355 18.22 3.21 10.80
C ASN A 355 16.83 2.53 10.71
N ILE A 356 15.96 2.97 9.81
CA ILE A 356 14.75 2.22 9.51
C ILE A 356 15.17 0.90 8.85
N ALA A 357 14.83 -0.22 9.47
CA ALA A 357 15.25 -1.55 9.05
C ALA A 357 16.78 -1.73 8.93
N GLY A 358 17.58 -1.01 9.72
CA GLY A 358 19.03 -1.09 9.64
C GLY A 358 19.66 -0.32 8.47
N VAL A 359 18.87 0.46 7.72
CA VAL A 359 19.36 1.28 6.60
C VAL A 359 19.29 2.75 6.95
N ALA A 360 20.41 3.45 6.80
CA ALA A 360 20.46 4.90 7.00
C ALA A 360 19.49 5.60 6.05
N VAL A 361 18.82 6.66 6.52
CA VAL A 361 17.82 7.39 5.70
C VAL A 361 18.46 7.88 4.40
N GLY A 362 19.73 8.29 4.42
CA GLY A 362 20.45 8.71 3.21
C GLY A 362 20.58 7.65 2.12
N ASN A 363 20.37 6.38 2.46
CA ASN A 363 20.45 5.26 1.52
C ASN A 363 19.06 4.79 1.08
N GLN A 364 18.02 5.59 1.28
CA GLN A 364 16.65 5.27 0.93
C GLN A 364 16.14 6.21 -0.17
N LEU A 365 15.39 5.64 -1.13
CA LEU A 365 14.66 6.40 -2.16
C LEU A 365 13.25 6.75 -1.69
N ALA A 366 12.61 5.82 -0.99
CA ALA A 366 11.20 5.92 -0.64
C ALA A 366 10.85 5.04 0.55
N LEU A 367 9.70 5.30 1.15
CA LEU A 367 9.03 4.45 2.12
C LEU A 367 7.81 3.77 1.49
N LEU A 368 7.51 2.56 1.92
CA LEU A 368 6.22 1.91 1.78
C LEU A 368 5.56 1.88 3.16
N GLY A 369 4.45 2.56 3.30
CA GLY A 369 3.79 2.69 4.59
C GLY A 369 2.29 2.91 4.48
N ASN A 370 1.57 2.52 5.53
CA ASN A 370 0.15 2.74 5.64
C ASN A 370 -0.12 4.18 6.09
N LEU A 371 -0.60 4.99 5.16
CA LEU A 371 -1.07 6.35 5.44
C LEU A 371 -2.52 6.25 5.89
N THR A 372 -2.84 6.78 7.07
CA THR A 372 -4.20 6.76 7.60
C THR A 372 -4.65 8.19 7.91
N ASN A 373 -5.78 8.62 7.34
CA ASN A 373 -6.52 9.73 7.90
C ASN A 373 -7.14 9.25 9.21
N ALA A 374 -6.75 9.85 10.32
CA ALA A 374 -7.10 9.35 11.65
C ALA A 374 -8.47 9.83 12.16
N GLY A 375 -9.27 10.46 11.28
CA GLY A 375 -10.56 11.04 11.66
C GLY A 375 -10.38 12.30 12.54
N THR A 376 -11.28 13.22 12.42
CA THR A 376 -11.04 14.57 12.93
C THR A 376 -11.99 15.00 14.04
N ALA A 377 -13.18 14.43 14.09
CA ALA A 377 -14.30 14.99 14.86
C ALA A 377 -14.24 14.81 16.37
N ARG A 378 -13.34 14.05 16.93
CA ARG A 378 -13.32 13.82 18.38
C ARG A 378 -12.41 14.77 19.16
N GLN A 379 -11.57 15.57 18.48
CA GLN A 379 -10.54 16.36 19.15
C GLN A 379 -10.60 17.86 18.90
N SER A 380 -11.49 18.36 18.02
CA SER A 380 -11.70 19.79 17.83
C SER A 380 -13.15 20.10 17.47
N PRO A 381 -13.80 21.06 18.13
CA PRO A 381 -15.19 21.44 17.82
C PRO A 381 -15.35 22.12 16.43
N ASN A 382 -14.25 22.39 15.74
CA ASN A 382 -14.24 23.10 14.45
C ASN A 382 -13.86 22.20 13.26
N VAL A 383 -13.89 20.89 13.43
CA VAL A 383 -13.48 19.97 12.37
C VAL A 383 -14.68 19.60 11.51
N SER A 384 -14.64 19.97 10.25
CA SER A 384 -15.66 19.59 9.28
C SER A 384 -15.39 18.18 8.71
N ALA A 385 -16.45 17.38 8.61
CA ALA A 385 -16.43 16.07 7.97
C ALA A 385 -16.56 16.18 6.43
N GLU A 386 -15.86 17.12 5.84
CA GLU A 386 -15.94 17.33 4.38
C GLU A 386 -15.17 16.26 3.64
N PRO A 387 -15.71 15.74 2.52
CA PRO A 387 -14.97 14.88 1.61
C PRO A 387 -13.70 15.58 1.14
N GLY A 388 -12.58 14.85 1.18
CA GLY A 388 -11.28 15.42 0.83
C GLY A 388 -10.28 14.34 0.43
N PHE A 389 -9.02 14.75 0.36
CA PHE A 389 -7.93 13.81 0.10
C PHE A 389 -6.62 14.31 0.74
N LEU A 390 -5.75 13.37 1.00
CA LEU A 390 -4.36 13.61 1.35
C LEU A 390 -3.47 13.23 0.17
N THR A 391 -2.47 14.07 -0.08
CA THR A 391 -1.38 13.79 -1.03
C THR A 391 -0.05 13.85 -0.29
N VAL A 392 0.78 12.82 -0.44
CA VAL A 392 2.14 12.79 0.10
C VAL A 392 3.12 12.71 -1.07
N PHE A 393 4.08 13.62 -1.09
CA PHE A 393 5.00 13.78 -2.21
C PHE A 393 6.34 14.38 -1.76
N PRO A 394 7.41 14.31 -2.59
CA PRO A 394 8.69 14.94 -2.28
C PRO A 394 8.55 16.43 -2.01
N ALA A 395 9.15 16.95 -0.93
CA ALA A 395 9.00 18.35 -0.54
C ALA A 395 9.63 19.36 -1.52
N ASP A 396 10.52 18.89 -2.40
CA ASP A 396 11.13 19.68 -3.46
C ASP A 396 10.30 19.73 -4.77
N ALA A 397 9.13 19.11 -4.80
CA ALA A 397 8.21 19.24 -5.92
C ALA A 397 7.75 20.70 -6.09
N ALA A 398 7.74 21.19 -7.33
CA ALA A 398 7.40 22.58 -7.65
C ALA A 398 5.94 22.96 -7.31
N ALA A 399 5.05 21.98 -7.27
CA ALA A 399 3.64 22.13 -6.94
C ALA A 399 3.09 20.83 -6.35
N VAL A 400 1.91 20.90 -5.72
CA VAL A 400 1.15 19.71 -5.30
C VAL A 400 0.81 18.89 -6.53
N PRO A 401 1.23 17.62 -6.62
CA PRO A 401 0.89 16.77 -7.75
C PRO A 401 -0.63 16.57 -7.86
N ASN A 402 -1.13 16.44 -9.08
CA ASN A 402 -2.55 16.15 -9.31
C ASN A 402 -2.87 14.66 -9.08
N ILE A 403 -2.60 14.18 -7.88
CA ILE A 403 -2.85 12.82 -7.42
C ILE A 403 -3.49 12.86 -6.04
N SER A 404 -4.05 11.72 -5.59
CA SER A 404 -4.42 11.52 -4.18
C SER A 404 -3.87 10.16 -3.71
N ASN A 405 -3.20 10.15 -2.55
CA ASN A 405 -2.81 8.89 -1.93
C ASN A 405 -3.99 8.28 -1.15
N LEU A 406 -4.86 9.10 -0.62
CA LEU A 406 -5.93 8.71 0.27
C LEU A 406 -7.10 9.68 0.12
N ASN A 407 -8.31 9.15 -0.08
CA ASN A 407 -9.53 9.94 -0.11
C ASN A 407 -10.30 9.77 1.20
N THR A 408 -10.81 10.86 1.74
CA THR A 408 -11.43 10.91 3.06
C THR A 408 -12.92 11.15 2.96
N TYR A 409 -13.67 10.40 3.73
CA TYR A 409 -15.10 10.59 3.94
C TYR A 409 -15.41 10.49 5.42
N GLU A 410 -16.11 11.48 5.95
CA GLU A 410 -16.65 11.46 7.31
C GLU A 410 -15.59 11.23 8.40
N LEU A 411 -16.06 10.79 9.54
CA LEU A 411 -15.31 10.65 10.79
C LEU A 411 -14.62 9.29 10.98
N VAL A 412 -14.68 8.43 9.97
CA VAL A 412 -14.08 7.10 10.01
C VAL A 412 -12.64 7.18 9.54
N PRO A 413 -11.67 6.66 10.28
CA PRO A 413 -10.30 6.56 9.80
C PRO A 413 -10.24 5.75 8.50
N VAL A 414 -9.60 6.32 7.48
CA VAL A 414 -9.41 5.67 6.18
C VAL A 414 -7.93 5.44 5.97
N PRO A 415 -7.46 4.21 5.86
CA PRO A 415 -6.09 3.87 5.51
C PRO A 415 -5.93 3.63 4.01
N ASN A 416 -4.72 3.83 3.52
CA ASN A 416 -4.23 3.29 2.25
C ASN A 416 -2.73 3.08 2.34
N MET A 417 -2.24 1.97 1.81
CA MET A 417 -0.81 1.82 1.59
C MET A 417 -0.34 2.89 0.60
N ALA A 418 0.80 3.51 0.88
CA ALA A 418 1.39 4.53 0.02
C ALA A 418 2.88 4.23 -0.22
N LEU A 419 3.32 4.45 -1.45
CA LEU A 419 4.73 4.62 -1.76
C LEU A 419 5.06 6.11 -1.65
N ILE A 420 5.97 6.45 -0.76
CA ILE A 420 6.31 7.84 -0.41
C ILE A 420 7.76 8.08 -0.79
N LYS A 421 7.96 8.79 -1.90
CA LYS A 421 9.28 9.20 -2.38
C LYS A 421 9.80 10.37 -1.55
N TYR A 422 11.07 10.34 -1.20
CA TYR A 422 11.76 11.46 -0.56
C TYR A 422 12.15 12.55 -1.57
N SER A 423 12.27 13.79 -1.08
CA SER A 423 13.01 14.83 -1.81
C SER A 423 14.48 14.45 -1.96
N ALA A 424 15.07 14.76 -3.13
CA ALA A 424 16.46 14.40 -3.42
C ALA A 424 17.45 15.14 -2.52
N ALA A 425 17.15 16.37 -2.10
CA ALA A 425 18.08 17.23 -1.39
C ALA A 425 18.21 16.93 0.10
N ASN A 426 17.11 16.62 0.79
CA ASN A 426 17.06 16.58 2.26
C ASN A 426 16.16 15.50 2.85
N GLN A 427 15.71 14.56 2.03
CA GLN A 427 14.88 13.43 2.44
C GLN A 427 13.62 13.85 3.20
N THR A 428 13.00 14.89 2.69
CA THR A 428 11.77 15.47 3.25
C THR A 428 10.59 15.08 2.38
N VAL A 429 9.47 14.79 3.00
CA VAL A 429 8.18 14.58 2.35
C VAL A 429 7.25 15.73 2.73
N ARG A 430 6.36 16.08 1.83
CA ARG A 430 5.28 17.03 2.06
C ARG A 430 3.96 16.32 2.08
N VAL A 431 3.16 16.59 3.12
CA VAL A 431 1.78 16.13 3.24
C VAL A 431 0.86 17.30 2.97
N PHE A 432 -0.03 17.18 2.00
CA PHE A 432 -1.05 18.17 1.66
C PHE A 432 -2.43 17.63 2.00
N ASN A 433 -3.27 18.46 2.63
CA ASN A 433 -4.68 18.20 2.89
C ASN A 433 -5.54 19.12 2.03
N ALA A 434 -6.43 18.56 1.22
CA ALA A 434 -7.22 19.32 0.27
C ALA A 434 -8.37 20.11 0.94
N THR A 435 -9.13 19.44 1.82
CA THR A 435 -10.34 20.01 2.43
C THR A 435 -10.48 19.59 3.88
N GLY A 436 -11.25 20.36 4.65
CA GLY A 436 -11.48 20.08 6.06
C GLY A 436 -10.20 20.10 6.88
N TYR A 437 -10.25 19.47 8.05
CA TYR A 437 -9.10 19.31 8.94
C TYR A 437 -8.80 17.80 9.08
N ALA A 438 -7.55 17.40 8.98
CA ALA A 438 -7.14 16.02 9.03
C ALA A 438 -5.99 15.78 10.00
N HIS A 439 -6.17 14.87 10.95
CA HIS A 439 -5.04 14.18 11.55
C HIS A 439 -4.67 13.00 10.68
N TYR A 440 -3.38 12.73 10.57
CA TYR A 440 -2.91 11.58 9.82
C TYR A 440 -1.80 10.84 10.57
N ILE A 441 -1.66 9.57 10.19
CA ILE A 441 -0.73 8.62 10.76
C ILE A 441 0.04 7.99 9.60
N LEU A 442 1.32 7.73 9.80
CA LEU A 442 2.12 6.94 8.88
C LEU A 442 2.77 5.78 9.64
N ASP A 443 2.39 4.56 9.27
CA ASP A 443 2.98 3.32 9.75
C ASP A 443 3.83 2.72 8.63
N VAL A 444 5.16 2.80 8.75
CA VAL A 444 6.11 2.31 7.75
C VAL A 444 6.21 0.79 7.82
N SER A 445 6.09 0.12 6.69
CA SER A 445 6.18 -1.34 6.55
C SER A 445 7.45 -1.79 5.82
N ALA A 446 7.99 -0.95 4.93
CA ALA A 446 9.21 -1.26 4.19
C ALA A 446 9.91 0.02 3.72
N VAL A 447 11.17 -0.12 3.35
CA VAL A 447 11.96 0.94 2.71
C VAL A 447 12.46 0.48 1.34
N VAL A 448 12.59 1.42 0.41
CA VAL A 448 13.17 1.20 -0.91
C VAL A 448 14.58 1.81 -0.91
N LEU A 449 15.57 1.03 -1.30
CA LEU A 449 16.98 1.43 -1.25
C LEU A 449 17.35 2.39 -2.38
N ALA A 450 18.22 3.34 -2.06
CA ALA A 450 18.87 4.22 -3.03
C ALA A 450 20.02 3.51 -3.74
N ASP A 451 20.93 2.96 -2.98
CA ASP A 451 22.06 2.08 -3.38
C ASP A 451 22.92 1.72 -2.17
#